data_81dea83bd8af56d81afec0614c23e826
#
_entry.id   81dea83bd8af56d81afec0614c23e826
#
_cell.length_a   1.000
_cell.length_b   1.000
_cell.length_c   1.000
_cell.angle_alpha   90.00
_cell.angle_beta   90.00
_cell.angle_gamma   90.00
#
_symmetry.space_group_name_H-M   'P 1'
#
loop_
_entity.id
_entity.type
_entity.pdbx_description
1 polymer ?
#
loop_
_entity_poly.entity_id
_entity_poly.type
_entity_poly.pdbx_seq_one_letter_code
_entity_poly.pdbx_strand_id
1 'polypeptide(L)' 'MLIKVKAKPRSVEEYVKKLGEDFYEVAVKEAPERGRANARIVELLSIYFGIKKDKIKLVAGETSKSKLFQILGEKDQP' A
#
# COMPACT_ATOMS: atom_id res chain seq x y z
N MET A 1 11.68 -5.11 2.56
CA MET A 1 10.60 -6.10 2.30
C MET A 1 9.79 -5.64 1.11
N LEU A 2 9.54 -6.56 0.20
CA LEU A 2 8.80 -6.23 -1.01
C LEU A 2 7.42 -6.86 -0.92
N ILE A 3 6.38 -6.07 -1.08
CA ILE A 3 5.02 -6.59 -0.99
C ILE A 3 4.24 -6.28 -2.25
N LYS A 4 3.30 -7.17 -2.56
CA LYS A 4 2.43 -6.99 -3.69
C LYS A 4 1.10 -6.47 -3.14
N VAL A 5 0.55 -5.46 -3.76
CA VAL A 5 -0.68 -4.84 -3.30
C VAL A 5 -1.72 -4.86 -4.41
N LYS A 6 -2.90 -5.36 -4.08
CA LYS A 6 -4.04 -5.30 -4.97
C LYS A 6 -4.86 -4.10 -4.53
N ALA A 7 -4.91 -3.07 -5.34
CA ALA A 7 -5.58 -1.83 -4.99
C ALA A 7 -7.05 -1.87 -5.38
N LYS A 8 -7.90 -1.37 -4.50
CA LYS A 8 -9.33 -1.26 -4.78
C LYS A 8 -9.74 0.20 -4.56
N PRO A 9 -9.61 1.04 -5.58
CA PRO A 9 -9.98 2.45 -5.45
C PRO A 9 -11.48 2.63 -5.47
N ARG A 10 -11.94 3.79 -5.09
CA ARG A 10 -13.35 4.16 -5.05
C ARG A 10 -14.16 3.19 -4.19
N SER A 11 -13.58 2.68 -3.14
CA SER A 11 -14.26 1.75 -2.26
C SER A 11 -15.10 2.51 -1.25
N VAL A 12 -16.11 1.85 -0.73
CA VAL A 12 -16.94 2.44 0.30
C VAL A 12 -16.20 2.50 1.62
N GLU A 13 -15.44 1.46 1.92
CA GLU A 13 -14.67 1.41 3.15
C GLU A 13 -13.20 1.23 2.86
N GLU A 14 -12.36 1.75 3.72
CA GLU A 14 -10.92 1.62 3.56
C GLU A 14 -10.40 0.54 4.49
N TYR A 15 -9.50 -0.30 3.99
CA TYR A 15 -8.91 -1.34 4.81
C TYR A 15 -7.63 -1.86 4.17
N VAL A 16 -6.84 -2.55 4.98
CA VAL A 16 -5.69 -3.31 4.52
C VAL A 16 -5.97 -4.74 4.94
N LYS A 17 -5.94 -5.66 3.98
CA LYS A 17 -6.24 -7.06 4.25
C LYS A 17 -5.11 -7.92 3.74
N LYS A 18 -4.54 -8.76 4.61
CA LYS A 18 -3.45 -9.64 4.21
C LYS A 18 -4.03 -10.83 3.48
N LEU A 19 -3.60 -11.05 2.24
CA LEU A 19 -4.10 -12.15 1.43
C LEU A 19 -3.09 -13.30 1.36
N GLY A 20 -1.83 -13.00 1.60
CA GLY A 20 -0.77 -14.00 1.54
C GLY A 20 0.41 -13.47 2.28
N GLU A 21 1.54 -14.15 2.18
CA GLU A 21 2.69 -13.76 2.95
C GLU A 21 3.14 -12.33 2.67
N ASP A 22 3.33 -11.99 1.41
CA ASP A 22 3.71 -10.63 1.05
C ASP A 22 2.70 -10.08 0.08
N PHE A 23 1.43 -10.39 0.27
CA PHE A 23 0.38 -10.02 -0.65
C PHE A 23 -0.78 -9.41 0.16
N TYR A 24 -1.15 -8.18 -0.19
CA TYR A 24 -2.17 -7.45 0.54
C TYR A 24 -3.19 -6.83 -0.40
N GLU A 25 -4.41 -6.70 0.06
CA GLU A 25 -5.45 -5.97 -0.65
C GLU A 25 -5.67 -4.69 0.12
N VAL A 26 -5.62 -3.55 -0.55
CA VAL A 26 -5.80 -2.26 0.11
C VAL A 26 -6.94 -1.54 -0.60
N ALA A 27 -7.99 -1.26 0.15
CA ALA A 27 -9.14 -0.53 -0.37
C ALA A 27 -9.06 0.92 0.08
N VAL A 28 -9.25 1.84 -0.85
CA VAL A 28 -9.20 3.26 -0.56
C VAL A 28 -10.42 3.93 -1.18
N LYS A 29 -10.88 5.02 -0.58
CA LYS A 29 -12.01 5.75 -1.10
C LYS A 29 -11.58 6.65 -2.26
N GLU A 30 -10.30 7.02 -2.31
CA GLU A 30 -9.81 7.89 -3.35
C GLU A 30 -9.90 7.27 -4.73
N ALA A 31 -10.06 8.13 -5.73
CA ALA A 31 -10.06 7.70 -7.12
C ALA A 31 -8.62 7.47 -7.56
N PRO A 32 -8.40 6.60 -8.55
CA PRO A 32 -7.05 6.32 -9.03
C PRO A 32 -6.59 7.43 -9.99
N GLU A 33 -6.62 8.67 -9.53
CA GLU A 33 -6.25 9.81 -10.34
C GLU A 33 -5.20 10.64 -9.66
N ARG A 34 -4.25 11.12 -10.44
CA ARG A 34 -3.21 12.03 -9.97
C ARG A 34 -2.50 11.52 -8.70
N GLY A 35 -2.31 10.23 -8.62
CA GLY A 35 -1.61 9.65 -7.49
C GLY A 35 -2.36 9.67 -6.19
N ARG A 36 -3.62 10.07 -6.18
CA ARG A 36 -4.37 10.15 -4.92
C ARG A 36 -4.54 8.81 -4.26
N ALA A 37 -4.96 7.81 -5.03
CA ALA A 37 -5.14 6.48 -4.45
C ALA A 37 -3.82 5.92 -3.98
N ASN A 38 -2.74 6.16 -4.72
CA ASN A 38 -1.43 5.65 -4.32
C ASN A 38 -0.98 6.30 -3.02
N ALA A 39 -1.20 7.60 -2.87
CA ALA A 39 -0.82 8.28 -1.64
C ALA A 39 -1.62 7.73 -0.45
N ARG A 40 -2.90 7.47 -0.67
CA ARG A 40 -3.72 6.95 0.42
C ARG A 40 -3.31 5.53 0.78
N ILE A 41 -2.93 4.72 -0.21
CA ILE A 41 -2.45 3.38 0.04
C ILE A 41 -1.21 3.43 0.93
N VAL A 42 -0.29 4.35 0.64
CA VAL A 42 0.91 4.50 1.44
C VAL A 42 0.55 4.87 2.87
N GLU A 43 -0.44 5.75 3.06
CA GLU A 43 -0.86 6.12 4.39
C GLU A 43 -1.42 4.92 5.16
N LEU A 44 -2.26 4.14 4.51
CA LEU A 44 -2.86 2.98 5.16
C LEU A 44 -1.82 1.92 5.48
N LEU A 45 -0.87 1.70 4.56
CA LEU A 45 0.20 0.75 4.81
C LEU A 45 1.09 1.23 5.95
N SER A 46 1.32 2.54 6.02
CA SER A 46 2.10 3.12 7.10
C SER A 46 1.48 2.80 8.45
N ILE A 47 0.17 2.97 8.53
CA ILE A 47 -0.55 2.68 9.77
C ILE A 47 -0.53 1.18 10.06
N TYR A 48 -0.77 0.38 9.05
CA TYR A 48 -0.85 -1.07 9.21
C TYR A 48 0.47 -1.65 9.72
N PHE A 49 1.58 -1.21 9.15
CA PHE A 49 2.89 -1.73 9.54
C PHE A 49 3.52 -0.94 10.68
N GLY A 50 2.96 0.20 11.04
CA GLY A 50 3.52 1.00 12.13
C GLY A 50 4.85 1.63 11.76
N ILE A 51 4.99 2.10 10.51
CA ILE A 51 6.22 2.71 10.04
C ILE A 51 5.91 4.04 9.37
N LYS A 52 6.94 4.84 9.14
CA LYS A 52 6.76 6.13 8.52
C LYS A 52 6.50 5.99 7.03
N LYS A 53 5.74 6.90 6.47
CA LYS A 53 5.40 6.85 5.04
C LYS A 53 6.63 6.89 4.15
N ASP A 54 7.68 7.59 4.56
CA ASP A 54 8.85 7.69 3.70
C ASP A 54 9.62 6.37 3.63
N LYS A 55 9.22 5.37 4.39
CA LYS A 55 9.83 4.05 4.32
C LYS A 55 9.10 3.15 3.34
N ILE A 56 8.05 3.66 2.70
CA ILE A 56 7.24 2.87 1.77
C ILE A 56 7.38 3.48 0.38
N LYS A 57 7.90 2.69 -0.55
CA LYS A 57 8.16 3.18 -1.90
C LYS A 57 7.39 2.38 -2.92
N LEU A 58 6.72 3.05 -3.83
CA LEU A 58 6.03 2.39 -4.92
C LEU A 58 7.07 2.04 -5.98
N VAL A 59 7.26 0.76 -6.22
CA VAL A 59 8.27 0.29 -7.15
C VAL A 59 7.73 0.07 -8.56
N ALA A 60 6.51 -0.42 -8.65
CA ALA A 60 5.92 -0.72 -9.96
C ALA A 60 4.41 -0.66 -9.86
N GLY A 61 3.76 -0.47 -10.99
CA GLY A 61 2.31 -0.48 -11.06
C GLY A 61 1.66 0.83 -10.69
N GLU A 62 2.31 1.95 -10.96
CA GLU A 62 1.78 3.26 -10.59
C GLU A 62 0.36 3.46 -11.08
N THR A 63 0.04 3.04 -12.30
CA THR A 63 -1.29 3.22 -12.82
C THR A 63 -2.08 1.92 -12.90
N SER A 64 -1.62 0.90 -12.21
CA SER A 64 -2.24 -0.42 -12.25
C SER A 64 -2.90 -0.73 -10.92
N LYS A 65 -3.86 -1.64 -10.92
CA LYS A 65 -4.44 -2.09 -9.68
C LYS A 65 -3.52 -3.07 -8.98
N SER A 66 -2.57 -3.64 -9.70
CA SER A 66 -1.55 -4.52 -9.13
C SER A 66 -0.30 -3.68 -8.94
N LYS A 67 0.11 -3.47 -7.71
CA LYS A 67 1.24 -2.61 -7.40
C LYS A 67 2.27 -3.36 -6.59
N LEU A 68 3.49 -2.85 -6.63
CA LEU A 68 4.60 -3.44 -5.91
C LEU A 68 5.21 -2.34 -5.04
N PHE A 69 5.27 -2.56 -3.76
CA PHE A 69 5.84 -1.60 -2.82
C PHE A 69 7.04 -2.18 -2.10
N GLN A 70 8.02 -1.33 -1.86
CA GLN A 70 9.19 -1.70 -1.10
C GLN A 70 9.05 -1.07 0.27
N ILE A 71 9.14 -1.87 1.32
CA ILE A 71 9.08 -1.38 2.68
C ILE A 71 10.47 -1.48 3.27
N LEU A 72 10.99 -0.35 3.73
CA LEU A 72 12.37 -0.24 4.18
C LEU A 72 12.52 -0.31 5.67
N GLY A 73 13.46 -1.13 6.10
CA GLY A 73 13.98 -1.09 7.46
C GLY A 73 13.06 -1.39 8.61
N GLU A 74 11.86 -1.77 8.34
CA GLU A 74 10.94 -1.82 9.44
C GLU A 74 11.15 -2.96 10.34
N LYS A 75 11.45 -4.09 9.81
CA LYS A 75 11.57 -5.16 10.67
C LYS A 75 12.88 -5.37 11.16
N ASP A 76 13.75 -4.61 10.74
CA ASP A 76 15.07 -4.76 11.20
C ASP A 76 15.16 -4.34 12.57
N GLN A 77 14.15 -3.71 13.02
CA GLN A 77 14.22 -3.23 14.35
C GLN A 77 14.18 -4.38 15.23
N PRO A 78 15.06 -4.52 16.11
CA PRO A 78 15.12 -5.62 17.03
C PRO A 78 13.88 -5.69 17.85
#